data_d79fc74ac81b91723c616d4becfd522a
#
_entry.id   d79fc74ac81b91723c616d4becfd522a
#
_cell.length_a   1.000
_cell.length_b   1.000
_cell.length_c   1.000
_cell.angle_alpha   90.00
_cell.angle_beta   90.00
_cell.angle_gamma   90.00
#
_symmetry.space_group_name_H-M   'P 1'
#
loop_
_entity.id
_entity.type
_entity.pdbx_description
1 polymer ?
#
loop_
_entity_poly.entity_id
_entity_poly.type
_entity_poly.pdbx_seq_one_letter_code
_entity_poly.pdbx_strand_id
1 'polypeptide(L)'
;MAFNDNPAHVAALNQLISELEADGVKIVDKRGWFWKALHYIVLVVTFGGQRDFLKGYYTTIAHWIGVPEGWDERSAASRFAVLKHEYIHICQARKLGFGNAVVGLPLYGLLYLLVPLPLGLAYFRWRYEREAYVIGIRARLELQPHLRMRLIDSAIKQLTTGRYGWTWPFKRTVRRYFETHVPEATPVTEGDLQLVP
;
A
#
# COMPACT_ATOMS: atom_id res chain seq x y z
N MET A 1 -15.65 -2.68 19.78
CA MET A 1 -15.84 -1.24 20.09
C MET A 1 -15.75 -0.49 18.78
N ALA A 2 -16.84 0.13 18.32
CA ALA A 2 -16.79 1.01 17.17
C ALA A 2 -15.88 2.20 17.53
N PHE A 3 -14.87 2.48 16.72
CA PHE A 3 -14.07 3.70 16.86
C PHE A 3 -15.04 4.89 16.73
N ASN A 4 -15.00 5.80 17.71
CA ASN A 4 -15.69 7.08 17.58
C ASN A 4 -14.86 7.95 16.63
N ASP A 5 -15.01 7.68 15.33
CA ASP A 5 -14.24 8.34 14.28
C ASP A 5 -14.65 9.81 14.15
N ASN A 6 -13.67 10.68 13.97
CA ASN A 6 -13.93 12.07 13.64
C ASN A 6 -14.77 12.17 12.36
N PRO A 7 -15.93 12.86 12.36
CA PRO A 7 -16.80 12.97 11.19
C PRO A 7 -16.09 13.48 9.93
N ALA A 8 -15.10 14.38 10.07
CA ALA A 8 -14.31 14.87 8.94
C ALA A 8 -13.45 13.75 8.31
N HIS A 9 -12.91 12.84 9.13
CA HIS A 9 -12.15 11.69 8.62
C HIS A 9 -13.06 10.70 7.87
N VAL A 10 -14.29 10.52 8.36
CA VAL A 10 -15.29 9.66 7.69
C VAL A 10 -15.68 10.28 6.35
N ALA A 11 -15.92 11.59 6.29
CA ALA A 11 -16.24 12.29 5.06
C ALA A 11 -15.11 12.18 4.02
N ALA A 12 -13.86 12.41 4.43
CA ALA A 12 -12.69 12.26 3.56
C ALA A 12 -12.55 10.83 3.02
N LEU A 13 -12.76 9.82 3.87
CA LEU A 13 -12.73 8.41 3.45
C LEU A 13 -13.84 8.10 2.43
N ASN A 14 -15.08 8.55 2.67
CA ASN A 14 -16.19 8.30 1.77
C ASN A 14 -15.99 8.99 0.42
N GLN A 15 -15.46 10.20 0.42
CA GLN A 15 -15.09 10.91 -0.82
C GLN A 15 -14.04 10.10 -1.60
N LEU A 16 -12.97 9.66 -0.94
CA LEU A 16 -11.94 8.84 -1.59
C LEU A 16 -12.51 7.54 -2.16
N ILE A 17 -13.39 6.85 -1.43
CA ILE A 17 -14.03 5.63 -1.93
C ILE A 17 -14.80 5.92 -3.22
N SER A 18 -15.59 7.00 -3.24
CA SER A 18 -16.34 7.41 -4.44
C SER A 18 -15.42 7.77 -5.62
N GLU A 19 -14.30 8.44 -5.37
CA GLU A 19 -13.27 8.74 -6.38
C GLU A 19 -12.66 7.46 -6.97
N LEU A 20 -12.30 6.50 -6.11
CA LEU A 20 -11.75 5.21 -6.52
C LEU A 20 -12.76 4.39 -7.34
N GLU A 21 -14.02 4.34 -6.92
CA GLU A 21 -15.09 3.66 -7.65
C GLU A 21 -15.33 4.30 -9.03
N ALA A 22 -15.32 5.63 -9.12
CA ALA A 22 -15.44 6.36 -10.37
C ALA A 22 -14.27 6.06 -11.33
N ASP A 23 -13.07 5.78 -10.79
CA ASP A 23 -11.89 5.34 -11.54
C ASP A 23 -11.89 3.82 -11.85
N GLY A 24 -12.97 3.11 -11.52
CA GLY A 24 -13.14 1.68 -11.78
C GLY A 24 -12.43 0.76 -10.78
N VAL A 25 -11.93 1.30 -9.68
CA VAL A 25 -11.30 0.51 -8.61
C VAL A 25 -12.37 -0.14 -7.74
N LYS A 26 -12.15 -1.39 -7.36
CA LYS A 26 -13.06 -2.14 -6.47
C LYS A 26 -12.35 -2.51 -5.17
N ILE A 27 -12.96 -2.13 -4.05
CA ILE A 27 -12.54 -2.57 -2.72
C ILE A 27 -13.27 -3.87 -2.41
N VAL A 28 -12.52 -4.96 -2.21
CA VAL A 28 -13.08 -6.31 -2.07
C VAL A 28 -12.57 -7.00 -0.81
N ASP A 29 -13.46 -7.71 -0.14
CA ASP A 29 -13.11 -8.53 1.02
C ASP A 29 -12.35 -9.80 0.60
N LYS A 30 -11.29 -10.13 1.32
CA LYS A 30 -10.45 -11.30 1.03
C LYS A 30 -11.03 -12.65 1.48
N ARG A 31 -12.25 -12.71 1.99
CA ARG A 31 -12.91 -13.98 2.40
C ARG A 31 -13.36 -14.85 1.22
N GLY A 32 -13.44 -14.29 0.00
CA GLY A 32 -13.85 -15.00 -1.21
C GLY A 32 -12.92 -16.14 -1.61
N TRP A 33 -13.41 -17.08 -2.40
CA TRP A 33 -12.66 -18.25 -2.87
C TRP A 33 -11.40 -17.90 -3.66
N PHE A 34 -11.46 -16.85 -4.48
CA PHE A 34 -10.33 -16.36 -5.26
C PHE A 34 -9.13 -16.00 -4.36
N TRP A 35 -9.39 -15.27 -3.27
CA TRP A 35 -8.34 -14.87 -2.33
C TRP A 35 -7.77 -16.04 -1.55
N LYS A 36 -8.59 -17.06 -1.27
CA LYS A 36 -8.14 -18.32 -0.66
C LYS A 36 -7.22 -19.09 -1.61
N ALA A 37 -7.60 -19.20 -2.88
CA ALA A 37 -6.76 -19.84 -3.89
C ALA A 37 -5.42 -19.11 -4.04
N LEU A 38 -5.45 -17.79 -4.13
CA LEU A 38 -4.25 -16.95 -4.19
C LEU A 38 -3.37 -17.12 -2.94
N HIS A 39 -3.98 -17.22 -1.76
CA HIS A 39 -3.23 -17.49 -0.52
C HIS A 39 -2.40 -18.76 -0.60
N TYR A 40 -2.95 -19.85 -1.11
CA TYR A 40 -2.20 -21.10 -1.27
C TYR A 40 -1.05 -20.95 -2.27
N ILE A 41 -1.26 -20.22 -3.38
CA ILE A 41 -0.19 -19.91 -4.34
C ILE A 41 0.93 -19.11 -3.64
N VAL A 42 0.58 -18.07 -2.91
CA VAL A 42 1.53 -17.25 -2.17
C VAL A 42 2.28 -18.06 -1.11
N LEU A 43 1.60 -18.96 -0.40
CA LEU A 43 2.25 -19.86 0.57
C LEU A 43 3.30 -20.74 -0.10
N VAL A 44 2.99 -21.32 -1.25
CA VAL A 44 3.93 -22.18 -1.99
C VAL A 44 5.12 -21.37 -2.48
N VAL A 45 4.88 -20.23 -3.14
CA VAL A 45 5.94 -19.36 -3.70
C VAL A 45 6.85 -18.77 -2.61
N THR A 46 6.31 -18.51 -1.42
CA THR A 46 7.08 -17.94 -0.28
C THR A 46 7.59 -19.01 0.69
N PHE A 47 7.50 -20.31 0.34
CA PHE A 47 7.87 -21.42 1.24
C PHE A 47 7.23 -21.30 2.63
N GLY A 48 5.95 -20.91 2.68
CA GLY A 48 5.21 -20.71 3.93
C GLY A 48 5.49 -19.41 4.66
N GLY A 49 6.24 -18.49 4.07
CA GLY A 49 6.61 -17.20 4.71
C GLY A 49 5.44 -16.21 4.87
N GLN A 50 4.37 -16.37 4.07
CA GLN A 50 3.23 -15.43 4.04
C GLN A 50 1.93 -16.06 4.57
N ARG A 51 1.99 -16.66 5.76
CA ARG A 51 0.83 -17.33 6.39
C ARG A 51 -0.32 -16.38 6.68
N ASP A 52 -0.02 -15.12 6.98
CA ASP A 52 -1.01 -14.09 7.34
C ASP A 52 -1.54 -13.30 6.13
N PHE A 53 -1.33 -13.80 4.90
CA PHE A 53 -1.74 -13.11 3.66
C PHE A 53 -3.21 -12.68 3.66
N LEU A 54 -4.13 -13.51 4.16
CA LEU A 54 -5.56 -13.18 4.20
C LEU A 54 -5.92 -12.20 5.32
N LYS A 55 -5.21 -12.24 6.45
CA LYS A 55 -5.58 -11.51 7.68
C LYS A 55 -4.74 -10.25 7.92
N GLY A 56 -3.48 -10.25 7.48
CA GLY A 56 -2.50 -9.23 7.85
C GLY A 56 -2.14 -8.24 6.74
N TYR A 57 -2.44 -8.55 5.48
CA TYR A 57 -1.98 -7.76 4.35
C TYR A 57 -3.12 -7.20 3.52
N TYR A 58 -2.93 -6.00 2.99
CA TYR A 58 -3.68 -5.49 1.86
C TYR A 58 -3.05 -6.01 0.59
N THR A 59 -3.81 -6.09 -0.49
CA THR A 59 -3.28 -6.67 -1.73
C THR A 59 -3.96 -6.03 -2.92
N THR A 60 -3.18 -5.35 -3.74
CA THR A 60 -3.66 -4.77 -4.99
C THR A 60 -3.40 -5.72 -6.15
N ILE A 61 -4.46 -6.02 -6.92
CA ILE A 61 -4.40 -6.83 -8.15
C ILE A 61 -5.21 -6.12 -9.23
N ALA A 62 -4.52 -5.64 -10.25
CA ALA A 62 -5.11 -4.85 -11.33
C ALA A 62 -5.89 -3.65 -10.76
N HIS A 63 -7.24 -3.70 -10.80
CA HIS A 63 -8.13 -2.66 -10.29
C HIS A 63 -8.83 -3.07 -8.98
N TRP A 64 -8.42 -4.15 -8.32
CA TRP A 64 -8.98 -4.61 -7.06
C TRP A 64 -8.03 -4.33 -5.89
N ILE A 65 -8.58 -3.73 -4.84
CA ILE A 65 -7.92 -3.59 -3.55
C ILE A 65 -8.55 -4.60 -2.59
N GLY A 66 -7.83 -5.67 -2.30
CA GLY A 66 -8.24 -6.70 -1.34
C GLY A 66 -7.97 -6.26 0.09
N VAL A 67 -9.02 -6.16 0.89
CA VAL A 67 -8.94 -5.79 2.31
C VAL A 67 -9.11 -7.01 3.21
N PRO A 68 -8.34 -7.11 4.31
CA PRO A 68 -8.44 -8.21 5.25
C PRO A 68 -9.69 -8.10 6.14
N GLU A 69 -10.01 -9.19 6.83
CA GLU A 69 -11.00 -9.18 7.90
C GLU A 69 -10.69 -8.10 8.95
N GLY A 70 -11.72 -7.49 9.53
CA GLY A 70 -11.57 -6.37 10.48
C GLY A 70 -11.23 -5.01 9.81
N TRP A 71 -11.38 -4.92 8.50
CA TRP A 71 -11.18 -3.66 7.77
C TRP A 71 -12.08 -2.53 8.31
N ASP A 72 -13.36 -2.82 8.54
CA ASP A 72 -14.33 -1.83 9.01
C ASP A 72 -14.15 -1.43 10.48
N GLU A 73 -13.41 -2.22 11.23
CA GLU A 73 -13.04 -1.92 12.62
C GLU A 73 -11.89 -0.93 12.74
N ARG A 74 -11.22 -0.59 11.62
CA ARG A 74 -10.12 0.39 11.60
C ARG A 74 -10.65 1.81 11.49
N SER A 75 -9.95 2.76 12.12
CA SER A 75 -10.31 4.17 12.03
C SER A 75 -10.36 4.65 10.58
N ALA A 76 -11.29 5.57 10.27
CA ALA A 76 -11.46 6.16 8.94
C ALA A 76 -10.16 6.75 8.40
N ALA A 77 -9.39 7.46 9.23
CA ALA A 77 -8.10 7.99 8.83
C ALA A 77 -7.07 6.90 8.49
N SER A 78 -7.13 5.70 9.14
CA SER A 78 -6.28 4.57 8.78
C SER A 78 -6.67 3.97 7.44
N ARG A 79 -7.98 3.80 7.23
CA ARG A 79 -8.52 3.26 5.97
C ARG A 79 -8.22 4.20 4.79
N PHE A 80 -8.38 5.50 4.99
CA PHE A 80 -8.02 6.53 4.01
C PHE A 80 -6.56 6.41 3.56
N ALA A 81 -5.63 6.37 4.50
CA ALA A 81 -4.19 6.27 4.20
C ALA A 81 -3.83 4.96 3.47
N VAL A 82 -4.44 3.84 3.87
CA VAL A 82 -4.23 2.55 3.22
C VAL A 82 -4.76 2.57 1.78
N LEU A 83 -5.96 3.09 1.54
CA LEU A 83 -6.51 3.16 0.19
C LEU A 83 -5.66 4.04 -0.74
N LYS A 84 -5.14 5.16 -0.25
CA LYS A 84 -4.19 5.99 -1.01
C LYS A 84 -2.90 5.22 -1.34
N HIS A 85 -2.35 4.44 -0.38
CA HIS A 85 -1.19 3.58 -0.60
C HIS A 85 -1.45 2.51 -1.68
N GLU A 86 -2.54 1.76 -1.54
CA GLU A 86 -2.89 0.68 -2.48
C GLU A 86 -3.22 1.21 -3.89
N TYR A 87 -3.79 2.40 -3.97
CA TYR A 87 -4.06 3.03 -5.25
C TYR A 87 -2.79 3.35 -6.03
N ILE A 88 -1.69 3.69 -5.36
CA ILE A 88 -0.40 3.90 -6.03
C ILE A 88 0.06 2.62 -6.74
N HIS A 89 -0.17 1.44 -6.17
CA HIS A 89 0.16 0.18 -6.84
C HIS A 89 -0.67 -0.04 -8.11
N ILE A 90 -1.93 0.41 -8.14
CA ILE A 90 -2.75 0.43 -9.39
C ILE A 90 -2.12 1.36 -10.42
N CYS A 91 -1.73 2.57 -10.02
CA CYS A 91 -1.09 3.54 -10.91
C CYS A 91 0.24 3.00 -11.46
N GLN A 92 1.05 2.35 -10.62
CA GLN A 92 2.31 1.71 -11.03
C GLN A 92 2.07 0.60 -12.06
N ALA A 93 1.04 -0.25 -11.85
CA ALA A 93 0.67 -1.27 -12.81
C ALA A 93 0.12 -0.66 -14.11
N ARG A 94 -0.74 0.35 -14.03
CA ARG A 94 -1.25 1.09 -15.20
C ARG A 94 -0.12 1.66 -16.06
N LYS A 95 0.89 2.22 -15.43
CA LYS A 95 2.05 2.79 -16.11
C LYS A 95 2.79 1.73 -16.95
N LEU A 96 3.01 0.53 -16.40
CA LEU A 96 3.63 -0.58 -17.13
C LEU A 96 2.72 -1.16 -18.21
N GLY A 97 1.41 -0.93 -18.12
CA GLY A 97 0.39 -1.42 -19.06
C GLY A 97 -0.21 -0.35 -19.97
N PHE A 98 0.51 0.74 -20.25
CA PHE A 98 0.05 1.81 -21.14
C PHE A 98 -1.33 2.37 -20.75
N GLY A 99 -1.56 2.58 -19.47
CA GLY A 99 -2.82 3.07 -18.91
C GLY A 99 -3.78 1.97 -18.41
N ASN A 100 -3.48 0.70 -18.66
CA ASN A 100 -4.31 -0.42 -18.24
C ASN A 100 -3.62 -1.29 -17.17
N ALA A 101 -4.17 -1.33 -15.96
CA ALA A 101 -3.58 -2.09 -14.85
C ALA A 101 -3.57 -3.60 -15.10
N VAL A 102 -4.55 -4.15 -15.84
CA VAL A 102 -4.59 -5.59 -16.15
C VAL A 102 -3.46 -5.97 -17.10
N VAL A 103 -3.20 -5.14 -18.11
CA VAL A 103 -2.10 -5.32 -19.07
C VAL A 103 -0.74 -5.19 -18.37
N GLY A 104 -0.61 -4.24 -17.46
CA GLY A 104 0.64 -4.02 -16.71
C GLY A 104 0.91 -5.03 -15.60
N LEU A 105 -0.11 -5.74 -15.11
CA LEU A 105 -0.02 -6.62 -13.95
C LEU A 105 1.07 -7.71 -14.07
N PRO A 106 1.23 -8.43 -15.21
CA PRO A 106 2.26 -9.46 -15.33
C PRO A 106 3.68 -8.89 -15.15
N LEU A 107 3.97 -7.77 -15.82
CA LEU A 107 5.29 -7.13 -15.70
C LEU A 107 5.49 -6.52 -14.32
N TYR A 108 4.46 -5.87 -13.77
CA TYR A 108 4.48 -5.35 -12.41
C TYR A 108 4.77 -6.48 -11.40
N GLY A 109 4.02 -7.57 -11.48
CA GLY A 109 4.18 -8.73 -10.59
C GLY A 109 5.57 -9.36 -10.71
N LEU A 110 6.09 -9.51 -11.93
CA LEU A 110 7.44 -10.02 -12.15
C LEU A 110 8.49 -9.13 -11.44
N LEU A 111 8.45 -7.83 -11.69
CA LEU A 111 9.39 -6.87 -11.10
C LEU A 111 9.24 -6.82 -9.57
N TYR A 112 8.00 -6.77 -9.08
CA TYR A 112 7.71 -6.66 -7.65
C TYR A 112 8.11 -7.92 -6.86
N LEU A 113 7.87 -9.11 -7.41
CA LEU A 113 8.06 -10.37 -6.67
C LEU A 113 9.44 -10.98 -6.86
N LEU A 114 10.02 -10.89 -8.05
CA LEU A 114 11.16 -11.74 -8.43
C LEU A 114 12.44 -10.97 -8.76
N VAL A 115 12.40 -9.69 -9.09
CA VAL A 115 13.57 -8.99 -9.63
C VAL A 115 14.08 -7.91 -8.67
N PRO A 116 15.40 -7.81 -8.41
CA PRO A 116 16.43 -8.76 -8.80
C PRO A 116 16.43 -10.04 -7.94
N LEU A 117 15.90 -9.96 -6.70
CA LEU A 117 15.85 -11.07 -5.75
C LEU A 117 14.48 -11.11 -5.06
N PRO A 118 13.94 -12.30 -4.78
CA PRO A 118 12.65 -12.44 -4.11
C PRO A 118 12.70 -12.03 -2.63
N LEU A 119 13.87 -12.13 -2.00
CA LEU A 119 14.09 -11.79 -0.60
C LEU A 119 15.34 -10.93 -0.45
N GLY A 120 15.24 -9.87 0.34
CA GLY A 120 16.31 -8.89 0.54
C GLY A 120 16.71 -8.20 -0.77
N LEU A 121 17.24 -7.01 -0.73
CA LEU A 121 17.71 -6.27 -1.91
C LEU A 121 16.75 -6.29 -3.10
N ALA A 122 15.44 -6.41 -2.83
CA ALA A 122 14.38 -6.43 -3.84
C ALA A 122 14.15 -5.01 -4.37
N TYR A 123 15.02 -4.56 -5.27
CA TYR A 123 15.10 -3.17 -5.71
C TYR A 123 13.79 -2.62 -6.24
N PHE A 124 13.11 -3.35 -7.13
CA PHE A 124 11.84 -2.86 -7.69
C PHE A 124 10.73 -2.84 -6.65
N ARG A 125 10.64 -3.85 -5.78
CA ARG A 125 9.72 -3.82 -4.64
C ARG A 125 9.99 -2.63 -3.74
N TRP A 126 11.28 -2.39 -3.38
CA TRP A 126 11.67 -1.21 -2.63
C TRP A 126 11.23 0.08 -3.32
N ARG A 127 11.46 0.20 -4.62
CA ARG A 127 11.08 1.38 -5.41
C ARG A 127 9.57 1.62 -5.38
N TYR A 128 8.77 0.58 -5.60
CA TYR A 128 7.31 0.69 -5.62
C TYR A 128 6.74 0.96 -4.22
N GLU A 129 7.18 0.23 -3.23
CA GLU A 129 6.71 0.39 -1.86
C GLU A 129 7.06 1.75 -1.27
N ARG A 130 8.27 2.25 -1.45
CA ARG A 130 8.64 3.56 -0.88
C ARG A 130 7.77 4.69 -1.38
N GLU A 131 7.38 4.67 -2.67
CA GLU A 131 6.45 5.64 -3.27
C GLU A 131 5.06 5.52 -2.64
N ALA A 132 4.52 4.32 -2.58
CA ALA A 132 3.21 4.05 -1.97
C ALA A 132 3.18 4.43 -0.47
N TYR A 133 4.23 4.10 0.29
CA TYR A 133 4.34 4.51 1.69
C TYR A 133 4.41 6.03 1.87
N VAL A 134 5.14 6.76 1.02
CA VAL A 134 5.17 8.24 1.09
C VAL A 134 3.77 8.81 0.93
N ILE A 135 3.01 8.36 -0.08
CA ILE A 135 1.65 8.85 -0.32
C ILE A 135 0.70 8.44 0.82
N GLY A 136 0.75 7.19 1.28
CA GLY A 136 -0.06 6.73 2.41
C GLY A 136 0.24 7.49 3.72
N ILE A 137 1.53 7.76 3.99
CA ILE A 137 1.92 8.56 5.17
C ILE A 137 1.44 10.00 5.04
N ARG A 138 1.65 10.66 3.90
CA ARG A 138 1.16 12.02 3.65
C ARG A 138 -0.35 12.10 3.84
N ALA A 139 -1.11 11.20 3.21
CA ALA A 139 -2.56 11.11 3.37
C ALA A 139 -2.99 10.94 4.84
N ARG A 140 -2.23 10.14 5.62
CA ARG A 140 -2.49 10.02 7.06
C ARG A 140 -2.22 11.31 7.81
N LEU A 141 -1.18 12.05 7.43
CA LEU A 141 -0.78 13.30 8.08
C LEU A 141 -1.74 14.45 7.80
N GLU A 142 -2.44 14.46 6.67
CA GLU A 142 -3.54 15.41 6.41
C GLU A 142 -4.62 15.34 7.50
N LEU A 143 -4.91 14.13 7.98
CA LEU A 143 -5.93 13.88 8.98
C LEU A 143 -5.37 13.87 10.41
N GLN A 144 -4.10 13.52 10.59
CA GLN A 144 -3.44 13.34 11.89
C GLN A 144 -1.96 13.78 11.84
N PRO A 145 -1.67 15.08 11.79
CA PRO A 145 -0.32 15.63 11.59
C PRO A 145 0.71 15.19 12.62
N HIS A 146 0.28 14.96 13.87
CA HIS A 146 1.14 14.60 14.99
C HIS A 146 1.77 13.19 14.89
N LEU A 147 1.37 12.36 13.92
CA LEU A 147 1.82 10.97 13.81
C LEU A 147 3.08 10.78 12.95
N ARG A 148 3.68 11.83 12.41
CA ARG A 148 4.75 11.76 11.40
C ARG A 148 5.85 10.76 11.75
N MET A 149 6.53 10.95 12.87
CA MET A 149 7.66 10.08 13.25
C MET A 149 7.23 8.64 13.45
N ARG A 150 6.08 8.41 14.08
CA ARG A 150 5.53 7.07 14.29
C ARG A 150 5.23 6.34 12.98
N LEU A 151 4.69 7.04 11.99
CA LEU A 151 4.38 6.47 10.67
C LEU A 151 5.66 6.15 9.90
N ILE A 152 6.64 7.05 9.91
CA ILE A 152 7.96 6.81 9.31
C ILE A 152 8.65 5.60 9.94
N ASP A 153 8.70 5.52 11.27
CA ASP A 153 9.32 4.39 11.97
C ASP A 153 8.60 3.06 11.68
N SER A 154 7.27 3.10 11.55
CA SER A 154 6.49 1.93 11.14
C SER A 154 6.84 1.47 9.73
N ALA A 155 6.93 2.38 8.75
CA ALA A 155 7.31 2.08 7.38
C ALA A 155 8.75 1.52 7.30
N ILE A 156 9.69 2.12 8.02
CA ILE A 156 11.07 1.62 8.12
C ILE A 156 11.06 0.18 8.64
N LYS A 157 10.34 -0.09 9.73
CA LYS A 157 10.23 -1.43 10.31
C LYS A 157 9.66 -2.43 9.30
N GLN A 158 8.62 -2.06 8.57
CA GLN A 158 8.02 -2.95 7.55
C GLN A 158 9.03 -3.32 6.45
N LEU A 159 9.71 -2.34 5.90
CA LEU A 159 10.58 -2.53 4.73
C LEU A 159 11.93 -3.16 5.06
N THR A 160 12.41 -3.01 6.31
CA THR A 160 13.75 -3.48 6.71
C THR A 160 13.75 -4.78 7.52
N THR A 161 12.56 -5.35 7.81
CA THR A 161 12.44 -6.61 8.57
C THR A 161 11.83 -7.74 7.76
N GLY A 162 11.83 -8.96 8.32
CA GLY A 162 11.28 -10.15 7.70
C GLY A 162 9.78 -10.10 7.40
N ARG A 163 9.02 -9.13 7.94
CA ARG A 163 7.59 -8.97 7.64
C ARG A 163 7.31 -8.77 6.15
N TYR A 164 8.21 -8.06 5.46
CA TYR A 164 8.15 -7.81 4.01
C TYR A 164 9.31 -8.48 3.25
N GLY A 165 9.85 -9.58 3.81
CA GLY A 165 10.94 -10.30 3.17
C GLY A 165 12.24 -9.50 3.07
N TRP A 166 12.53 -8.63 4.04
CA TRP A 166 13.72 -7.75 4.02
C TRP A 166 13.86 -6.99 2.70
N THR A 167 12.79 -6.38 2.24
CA THR A 167 12.72 -5.66 0.95
C THR A 167 13.95 -4.80 0.70
N TRP A 168 14.35 -3.99 1.71
CA TRP A 168 15.55 -3.17 1.65
C TRP A 168 16.21 -3.08 3.02
N PRO A 169 17.26 -3.87 3.32
CA PRO A 169 17.81 -4.02 4.68
C PRO A 169 18.55 -2.79 5.22
N PHE A 170 18.84 -1.80 4.38
CA PHE A 170 19.61 -0.61 4.75
C PHE A 170 18.75 0.43 5.46
N LYS A 171 18.53 0.25 6.77
CA LYS A 171 17.66 1.10 7.58
C LYS A 171 17.95 2.60 7.49
N ARG A 172 19.25 2.99 7.43
CA ARG A 172 19.65 4.40 7.30
C ARG A 172 19.20 5.01 5.96
N THR A 173 19.33 4.27 4.87
CA THR A 173 18.88 4.70 3.54
C THR A 173 17.36 4.86 3.50
N VAL A 174 16.62 3.89 4.06
CA VAL A 174 15.16 3.94 4.14
C VAL A 174 14.71 5.14 4.97
N ARG A 175 15.33 5.38 6.13
CA ARG A 175 15.03 6.53 6.98
C ARG A 175 15.25 7.85 6.26
N ARG A 176 16.43 8.05 5.68
CA ARG A 176 16.74 9.28 4.93
C ARG A 176 15.74 9.52 3.81
N TYR A 177 15.34 8.47 3.08
CA TYR A 177 14.34 8.60 2.03
C TYR A 177 13.02 9.16 2.57
N PHE A 178 12.46 8.57 3.64
CA PHE A 178 11.20 9.04 4.20
C PHE A 178 11.30 10.42 4.84
N GLU A 179 12.37 10.72 5.56
CA GLU A 179 12.58 12.04 6.16
C GLU A 179 12.64 13.15 5.10
N THR A 180 13.21 12.84 3.92
CA THR A 180 13.29 13.79 2.80
C THR A 180 11.94 13.95 2.07
N HIS A 181 11.17 12.86 1.92
CA HIS A 181 9.95 12.87 1.08
C HIS A 181 8.64 13.00 1.88
N VAL A 182 8.70 12.97 3.20
CA VAL A 182 7.55 13.20 4.09
C VAL A 182 7.80 14.49 4.88
N PRO A 183 7.42 15.65 4.35
CA PRO A 183 7.65 16.95 5.00
C PRO A 183 6.84 17.14 6.28
N GLU A 184 7.20 18.15 7.07
CA GLU A 184 6.65 18.38 8.43
C GLU A 184 5.22 18.92 8.47
N ALA A 185 4.57 19.16 7.45
CA ALA A 185 3.13 19.43 7.32
C ALA A 185 2.84 20.05 5.95
N THR A 186 2.46 19.25 4.99
CA THR A 186 1.91 19.79 3.74
C THR A 186 0.77 18.88 3.28
N PRO A 187 -0.39 19.42 2.93
CA PRO A 187 -1.47 18.64 2.34
C PRO A 187 -0.98 18.01 1.01
N VAL A 188 -1.40 16.78 0.74
CA VAL A 188 -1.16 16.13 -0.56
C VAL A 188 -1.97 16.86 -1.61
N THR A 189 -1.31 17.48 -2.59
CA THR A 189 -1.98 18.13 -3.72
C THR A 189 -2.21 17.14 -4.86
N GLU A 190 -3.18 17.42 -5.75
CA GLU A 190 -3.40 16.60 -6.95
C GLU A 190 -2.14 16.43 -7.80
N GLY A 191 -1.22 17.39 -7.78
CA GLY A 191 0.08 17.31 -8.45
C GLY A 191 0.98 16.19 -7.91
N ASP A 192 0.85 15.79 -6.64
CA ASP A 192 1.65 14.71 -6.06
C ASP A 192 1.24 13.32 -6.59
N LEU A 193 0.03 13.18 -7.09
CA LEU A 193 -0.45 11.94 -7.75
C LEU A 193 0.12 11.80 -9.17
N GLN A 194 0.55 12.92 -9.79
CA GLN A 194 1.17 12.93 -11.11
C GLN A 194 2.69 12.69 -11.08
N LEU A 195 3.31 12.75 -9.91
CA LEU A 195 4.76 12.58 -9.72
C LEU A 195 5.22 11.12 -9.65
N VAL A 196 4.39 10.18 -10.05
CA VAL A 196 4.84 8.80 -10.31
C VAL A 196 5.31 8.74 -11.77
N PRO A 197 6.60 8.99 -12.04
CA PRO A 197 7.14 9.00 -13.40
C PRO A 197 7.22 7.58 -13.97
#